data_c806179905e997c671a5127125b97564
#
_entry.id   c806179905e997c671a5127125b97564
#
_cell.length_a   1.000
_cell.length_b   1.000
_cell.length_c   1.000
_cell.angle_alpha   90.00
_cell.angle_beta   90.00
_cell.angle_gamma   90.00
#
_symmetry.space_group_name_H-M   'P 1'
#
loop_
_entity.id
_entity.type
_entity.pdbx_description
1 polymer ?
#
loop_
_entity_poly.entity_id
_entity_poly.type
_entity_poly.pdbx_seq_one_letter_code
_entity_poly.pdbx_strand_id
1 'polypeptide(L)'
;MEHIDDIPRGARTVFSAHGVSRAVVEAARARALEVVDATCPLVTKVHLQAQRYAAEGCEVLLIGHRGHPEMEGTRGQLDSPAQIIETVDDARTVDVGDPDRVAYVTQTTLSVDDTAGIIEILQRRFPHIRGPALEDICYATQNRQNAVKALAGEVDLLLVVGARNSSNSNRLVEVARRGGCRAELVEDPEQVTADQVREAGRIGVTAGASAPETLVQRLIERLQAFGAENLIHQPGVEETITFRLPKAVREPTAGPSAPVDGHRSQEPEDSSL
;
A
#
# COMPACT_ATOMS: atom_id res chain seq x y z
N MET A 1 -8.48 -3.39 -15.12
CA MET A 1 -7.96 -3.09 -16.48
C MET A 1 -6.46 -2.90 -16.33
N GLU A 2 -5.67 -3.60 -17.10
CA GLU A 2 -4.21 -3.60 -17.00
C GLU A 2 -3.56 -2.49 -17.83
N HIS A 3 -4.24 -2.01 -18.87
CA HIS A 3 -3.71 -0.98 -19.77
C HIS A 3 -4.62 0.25 -19.83
N ILE A 4 -4.00 1.42 -19.75
CA ILE A 4 -4.71 2.70 -19.81
C ILE A 4 -5.43 2.90 -21.18
N ASP A 5 -4.92 2.26 -22.22
CA ASP A 5 -5.49 2.33 -23.56
C ASP A 5 -6.85 1.63 -23.70
N ASP A 6 -7.14 0.68 -22.81
CA ASP A 6 -8.42 -0.03 -22.76
C ASP A 6 -9.53 0.79 -22.09
N ILE A 7 -9.17 1.91 -21.44
CA ILE A 7 -10.13 2.77 -20.75
C ILE A 7 -10.83 3.70 -21.75
N PRO A 8 -12.17 3.77 -21.79
CA PRO A 8 -12.88 4.71 -22.65
C PRO A 8 -12.46 6.17 -22.40
N ARG A 9 -12.35 6.98 -23.47
CA ARG A 9 -12.01 8.39 -23.33
C ARG A 9 -13.03 9.10 -22.43
N GLY A 10 -12.55 9.99 -21.57
CA GLY A 10 -13.38 10.75 -20.62
C GLY A 10 -13.91 9.93 -19.43
N ALA A 11 -13.57 8.64 -19.33
CA ALA A 11 -14.05 7.82 -18.23
C ALA A 11 -13.42 8.23 -16.88
N ARG A 12 -14.21 8.09 -15.81
CA ARG A 12 -13.69 8.24 -14.46
C ARG A 12 -12.78 7.08 -14.11
N THR A 13 -11.57 7.39 -13.67
CA THR A 13 -10.48 6.42 -13.45
C THR A 13 -9.80 6.67 -12.11
N VAL A 14 -9.44 5.61 -11.42
CA VAL A 14 -8.70 5.69 -10.15
C VAL A 14 -7.28 5.18 -10.36
N PHE A 15 -6.28 5.98 -10.01
CA PHE A 15 -4.92 5.47 -9.81
C PHE A 15 -4.84 4.81 -8.44
N SER A 16 -4.32 3.58 -8.41
CA SER A 16 -4.25 2.80 -7.17
C SER A 16 -3.24 3.38 -6.16
N ALA A 17 -3.29 2.89 -4.94
CA ALA A 17 -2.37 3.29 -3.87
C ALA A 17 -0.88 3.04 -4.21
N HIS A 18 -0.58 2.14 -5.15
CA HIS A 18 0.78 1.83 -5.60
C HIS A 18 1.46 2.96 -6.39
N GLY A 19 0.68 3.96 -6.84
CA GLY A 19 1.18 4.98 -7.76
C GLY A 19 1.33 4.46 -9.19
N VAL A 20 1.63 5.37 -10.10
CA VAL A 20 1.78 5.09 -11.53
C VAL A 20 2.97 5.84 -12.11
N SER A 21 3.46 5.42 -13.28
CA SER A 21 4.52 6.11 -14.02
C SER A 21 4.05 7.46 -14.58
N ARG A 22 4.99 8.36 -14.90
CA ARG A 22 4.68 9.62 -15.62
C ARG A 22 3.97 9.35 -16.95
N ALA A 23 4.40 8.33 -17.69
CA ALA A 23 3.79 7.95 -18.95
C ALA A 23 2.29 7.61 -18.80
N VAL A 24 1.91 6.92 -17.74
CA VAL A 24 0.48 6.64 -17.43
C VAL A 24 -0.28 7.92 -17.12
N VAL A 25 0.31 8.86 -16.39
CA VAL A 25 -0.32 10.16 -16.11
C VAL A 25 -0.54 10.95 -17.39
N GLU A 26 0.45 10.98 -18.28
CA GLU A 26 0.38 11.67 -19.58
C GLU A 26 -0.66 11.03 -20.51
N ALA A 27 -0.68 9.70 -20.58
CA ALA A 27 -1.67 8.95 -21.34
C ALA A 27 -3.10 9.21 -20.82
N ALA A 28 -3.30 9.26 -19.50
CA ALA A 28 -4.58 9.61 -18.89
C ALA A 28 -5.05 11.01 -19.34
N ARG A 29 -4.14 11.99 -19.32
CA ARG A 29 -4.43 13.37 -19.78
C ARG A 29 -4.77 13.41 -21.27
N ALA A 30 -4.00 12.72 -22.11
CA ALA A 30 -4.24 12.66 -23.56
C ALA A 30 -5.60 12.02 -23.90
N ARG A 31 -6.09 11.13 -23.04
CA ARG A 31 -7.41 10.49 -23.17
C ARG A 31 -8.53 11.26 -22.48
N ALA A 32 -8.22 12.41 -21.86
CA ALA A 32 -9.16 13.24 -21.10
C ALA A 32 -9.87 12.45 -19.98
N LEU A 33 -9.18 11.53 -19.30
CA LEU A 33 -9.75 10.76 -18.21
C LEU A 33 -9.98 11.65 -16.96
N GLU A 34 -11.10 11.41 -16.27
CA GLU A 34 -11.38 12.03 -14.97
C GLU A 34 -10.64 11.25 -13.87
N VAL A 35 -9.38 11.62 -13.61
CA VAL A 35 -8.53 10.87 -12.69
C VAL A 35 -8.79 11.25 -11.24
N VAL A 36 -9.08 10.23 -10.42
CA VAL A 36 -8.94 10.25 -8.96
C VAL A 36 -7.60 9.61 -8.60
N ASP A 37 -6.63 10.42 -8.22
CA ASP A 37 -5.33 9.91 -7.78
C ASP A 37 -5.41 9.48 -6.31
N ALA A 38 -5.45 8.17 -6.08
CA ALA A 38 -5.47 7.55 -4.77
C ALA A 38 -4.08 7.01 -4.36
N THR A 39 -3.01 7.47 -5.01
CA THR A 39 -1.63 7.10 -4.63
C THR A 39 -1.40 7.36 -3.14
N CYS A 40 -0.91 6.35 -2.43
CA CYS A 40 -0.58 6.48 -1.02
C CYS A 40 0.45 7.59 -0.80
N PRO A 41 0.26 8.51 0.15
CA PRO A 41 1.23 9.56 0.44
C PRO A 41 2.65 9.05 0.73
N LEU A 42 2.78 7.83 1.28
CA LEU A 42 4.08 7.21 1.51
C LEU A 42 4.74 6.75 0.21
N VAL A 43 3.97 6.24 -0.75
CA VAL A 43 4.47 5.94 -2.11
C VAL A 43 4.86 7.23 -2.83
N THR A 44 4.05 8.30 -2.70
CA THR A 44 4.41 9.62 -3.24
C THR A 44 5.74 10.11 -2.65
N LYS A 45 5.99 9.89 -1.36
CA LYS A 45 7.29 10.22 -0.72
C LYS A 45 8.43 9.46 -1.38
N VAL A 46 8.28 8.16 -1.65
CA VAL A 46 9.29 7.33 -2.35
C VAL A 46 9.56 7.87 -3.76
N HIS A 47 8.51 8.20 -4.53
CA HIS A 47 8.64 8.81 -5.86
C HIS A 47 9.47 10.10 -5.82
N LEU A 48 9.10 11.02 -4.92
CA LEU A 48 9.80 12.31 -4.78
C LEU A 48 11.27 12.12 -4.33
N GLN A 49 11.53 11.17 -3.45
CA GLN A 49 12.89 10.88 -3.00
C GLN A 49 13.75 10.29 -4.12
N ALA A 50 13.20 9.36 -4.91
CA ALA A 50 13.89 8.79 -6.07
C ALA A 50 14.21 9.87 -7.12
N GLN A 51 13.24 10.74 -7.43
CA GLN A 51 13.43 11.88 -8.33
C GLN A 51 14.51 12.84 -7.84
N ARG A 52 14.52 13.14 -6.54
CA ARG A 52 15.53 14.00 -5.92
C ARG A 52 16.92 13.41 -6.06
N TYR A 53 17.11 12.12 -5.76
CA TYR A 53 18.41 11.46 -5.91
C TYR A 53 18.88 11.48 -7.38
N ALA A 54 17.98 11.19 -8.32
CA ALA A 54 18.30 11.26 -9.74
C ALA A 54 18.70 12.69 -10.18
N ALA A 55 17.96 13.72 -9.72
CA ALA A 55 18.28 15.12 -10.01
C ALA A 55 19.63 15.58 -9.42
N GLU A 56 20.05 14.98 -8.31
CA GLU A 56 21.37 15.20 -7.70
C GLU A 56 22.46 14.38 -8.40
N GLY A 57 22.13 13.65 -9.48
CA GLY A 57 23.03 12.87 -10.33
C GLY A 57 23.43 11.52 -9.74
N CYS A 58 22.66 10.97 -8.82
CA CYS A 58 22.86 9.61 -8.34
C CYS A 58 22.21 8.59 -9.29
N GLU A 59 22.86 7.44 -9.46
CA GLU A 59 22.21 6.25 -9.98
C GLU A 59 21.31 5.66 -8.90
N VAL A 60 20.01 5.49 -9.22
CA VAL A 60 19.00 5.08 -8.24
C VAL A 60 18.75 3.59 -8.33
N LEU A 61 18.96 2.89 -7.23
CA LEU A 61 18.60 1.48 -7.05
C LEU A 61 17.23 1.39 -6.36
N LEU A 62 16.35 0.54 -6.90
CA LEU A 62 15.01 0.32 -6.37
C LEU A 62 14.98 -1.04 -5.67
N ILE A 63 14.95 -1.06 -4.34
CA ILE A 63 14.85 -2.30 -3.59
C ILE A 63 13.38 -2.72 -3.56
N GLY A 64 13.05 -3.85 -4.21
CA GLY A 64 11.65 -4.31 -4.33
C GLY A 64 11.48 -5.46 -5.32
N HIS A 65 10.23 -5.91 -5.46
CA HIS A 65 9.89 -7.04 -6.34
C HIS A 65 9.75 -6.58 -7.80
N ARG A 66 10.43 -7.28 -8.72
CA ARG A 66 10.28 -7.07 -10.17
C ARG A 66 8.83 -7.30 -10.60
N GLY A 67 8.31 -6.42 -11.44
CA GLY A 67 6.92 -6.48 -11.91
C GLY A 67 5.88 -6.01 -10.89
N HIS A 68 6.26 -5.62 -9.69
CA HIS A 68 5.31 -5.06 -8.73
C HIS A 68 4.88 -3.66 -9.18
N PRO A 69 3.57 -3.32 -9.16
CA PRO A 69 3.05 -2.02 -9.64
C PRO A 69 3.73 -0.81 -9.01
N GLU A 70 4.07 -0.85 -7.72
CA GLU A 70 4.77 0.23 -7.02
C GLU A 70 6.19 0.43 -7.57
N MET A 71 6.90 -0.65 -7.89
CA MET A 71 8.24 -0.57 -8.45
C MET A 71 8.22 -0.06 -9.88
N GLU A 72 7.30 -0.54 -10.70
CA GLU A 72 7.12 -0.04 -12.07
C GLU A 72 6.68 1.44 -12.07
N GLY A 73 5.78 1.81 -11.15
CA GLY A 73 5.38 3.21 -10.94
C GLY A 73 6.57 4.08 -10.57
N THR A 74 7.36 3.68 -9.56
CA THR A 74 8.54 4.44 -9.10
C THR A 74 9.61 4.54 -10.18
N ARG A 75 9.92 3.43 -10.87
CA ARG A 75 10.85 3.43 -12.00
C ARG A 75 10.42 4.39 -13.10
N GLY A 76 9.13 4.41 -13.42
CA GLY A 76 8.55 5.30 -14.41
C GLY A 76 8.44 6.77 -13.99
N GLN A 77 8.85 7.12 -12.77
CA GLN A 77 9.01 8.52 -12.33
C GLN A 77 10.39 9.09 -12.66
N LEU A 78 11.33 8.24 -13.05
CA LEU A 78 12.72 8.64 -13.32
C LEU A 78 12.95 8.84 -14.82
N ASP A 79 13.82 9.80 -15.16
CA ASP A 79 14.27 10.05 -16.54
C ASP A 79 15.47 9.16 -16.90
N SER A 80 16.21 8.67 -15.90
CA SER A 80 17.33 7.75 -16.04
C SER A 80 16.91 6.31 -15.74
N PRO A 81 17.58 5.31 -16.33
CA PRO A 81 17.37 3.92 -15.97
C PRO A 81 17.60 3.66 -14.49
N ALA A 82 16.71 2.91 -13.84
CA ALA A 82 16.88 2.46 -12.47
C ALA A 82 16.82 0.93 -12.40
N GLN A 83 17.76 0.35 -11.65
CA GLN A 83 17.86 -1.10 -11.48
C GLN A 83 17.04 -1.56 -10.27
N ILE A 84 16.31 -2.67 -10.42
CA ILE A 84 15.55 -3.27 -9.32
C ILE A 84 16.41 -4.33 -8.63
N ILE A 85 16.58 -4.19 -7.33
CA ILE A 85 17.29 -5.10 -6.44
C ILE A 85 16.24 -5.86 -5.62
N GLU A 86 16.05 -7.12 -5.95
CA GLU A 86 15.04 -7.95 -5.30
C GLU A 86 15.64 -8.88 -4.26
N THR A 87 16.86 -9.31 -4.48
CA THR A 87 17.54 -10.31 -3.66
C THR A 87 18.90 -9.82 -3.15
N VAL A 88 19.40 -10.51 -2.13
CA VAL A 88 20.76 -10.36 -1.63
C VAL A 88 21.81 -10.60 -2.75
N ASP A 89 21.53 -11.53 -3.68
CA ASP A 89 22.44 -11.82 -4.79
C ASP A 89 22.41 -10.69 -5.84
N ASP A 90 21.26 -10.07 -6.10
CA ASP A 90 21.21 -8.84 -6.91
C ASP A 90 22.10 -7.75 -6.28
N ALA A 91 21.98 -7.55 -4.96
CA ALA A 91 22.80 -6.55 -4.25
C ALA A 91 24.31 -6.85 -4.33
N ARG A 92 24.71 -8.11 -4.39
CA ARG A 92 26.10 -8.53 -4.55
C ARG A 92 26.64 -8.29 -5.96
N THR A 93 25.77 -8.38 -6.97
CA THR A 93 26.19 -8.41 -8.38
C THR A 93 25.83 -7.14 -9.17
N VAL A 94 24.96 -6.27 -8.62
CA VAL A 94 24.57 -5.03 -9.32
C VAL A 94 25.79 -4.24 -9.75
N ASP A 95 25.78 -3.78 -11.00
CA ASP A 95 26.83 -2.91 -11.56
C ASP A 95 26.29 -1.48 -11.68
N VAL A 96 27.15 -0.51 -11.35
CA VAL A 96 26.81 0.92 -11.35
C VAL A 96 27.94 1.70 -12.04
N GLY A 97 27.56 2.77 -12.74
CA GLY A 97 28.52 3.58 -13.49
C GLY A 97 29.49 4.36 -12.59
N ASP A 98 29.01 4.88 -11.45
CA ASP A 98 29.81 5.64 -10.48
C ASP A 98 29.48 5.17 -9.05
N PRO A 99 30.35 4.38 -8.41
CA PRO A 99 30.14 3.86 -7.06
C PRO A 99 29.99 4.93 -5.96
N ASP A 100 30.47 6.14 -6.19
CA ASP A 100 30.37 7.24 -5.24
C ASP A 100 29.05 8.04 -5.37
N ARG A 101 28.30 7.79 -6.44
CA ARG A 101 27.04 8.48 -6.74
C ARG A 101 25.86 7.52 -6.87
N VAL A 102 25.69 6.69 -5.88
CA VAL A 102 24.59 5.71 -5.81
C VAL A 102 23.61 6.11 -4.72
N ALA A 103 22.33 5.90 -4.99
CA ALA A 103 21.26 6.04 -3.98
C ALA A 103 20.29 4.89 -4.08
N TYR A 104 19.52 4.62 -3.01
CA TYR A 104 18.44 3.64 -3.04
C TYR A 104 17.16 4.21 -2.44
N VAL A 105 16.05 3.64 -2.88
CA VAL A 105 14.73 3.72 -2.24
C VAL A 105 14.14 2.32 -2.17
N THR A 106 13.13 2.10 -1.31
CA THR A 106 12.54 0.77 -1.11
C THR A 106 11.04 0.75 -1.40
N GLN A 107 10.53 -0.41 -1.82
CA GLN A 107 9.11 -0.68 -1.87
C GLN A 107 8.53 -0.64 -0.44
N THR A 108 7.34 -0.06 -0.30
CA THR A 108 6.73 0.21 1.03
C THR A 108 6.23 -1.03 1.76
N THR A 109 6.10 -2.17 1.07
CA THR A 109 5.50 -3.42 1.61
C THR A 109 6.48 -4.57 1.78
N LEU A 110 7.79 -4.30 1.77
CA LEU A 110 8.83 -5.32 1.93
C LEU A 110 8.91 -5.87 3.37
N SER A 111 9.62 -6.97 3.51
CA SER A 111 10.12 -7.44 4.80
C SER A 111 11.20 -6.49 5.31
N VAL A 112 11.05 -6.04 6.55
CA VAL A 112 12.06 -5.19 7.22
C VAL A 112 13.39 -5.91 7.29
N ASP A 113 13.38 -7.19 7.66
CA ASP A 113 14.61 -7.99 7.85
C ASP A 113 15.32 -8.26 6.51
N ASP A 114 14.58 -8.60 5.44
CA ASP A 114 15.15 -8.85 4.12
C ASP A 114 15.74 -7.57 3.52
N THR A 115 15.04 -6.45 3.70
CA THR A 115 15.47 -5.14 3.25
C THR A 115 16.77 -4.72 3.94
N ALA A 116 16.87 -4.94 5.26
CA ALA A 116 18.09 -4.65 6.01
C ALA A 116 19.29 -5.43 5.48
N GLY A 117 19.12 -6.73 5.16
CA GLY A 117 20.20 -7.55 4.58
C GLY A 117 20.67 -7.06 3.21
N ILE A 118 19.75 -6.62 2.35
CA ILE A 118 20.09 -6.04 1.04
C ILE A 118 20.85 -4.72 1.23
N ILE A 119 20.35 -3.83 2.08
CA ILE A 119 20.95 -2.52 2.35
C ILE A 119 22.37 -2.68 2.91
N GLU A 120 22.59 -3.60 3.84
CA GLU A 120 23.92 -3.86 4.42
C GLU A 120 24.95 -4.24 3.34
N ILE A 121 24.57 -5.07 2.37
CA ILE A 121 25.45 -5.45 1.27
C ILE A 121 25.73 -4.26 0.37
N LEU A 122 24.70 -3.48 0.01
CA LEU A 122 24.88 -2.27 -0.80
C LEU A 122 25.80 -1.26 -0.12
N GLN A 123 25.65 -1.04 1.19
CA GLN A 123 26.52 -0.14 1.98
C GLN A 123 27.98 -0.62 2.04
N ARG A 124 28.21 -1.92 2.10
CA ARG A 124 29.58 -2.48 2.03
C ARG A 124 30.21 -2.30 0.66
N ARG A 125 29.42 -2.43 -0.41
CA ARG A 125 29.91 -2.25 -1.79
C ARG A 125 30.07 -0.80 -2.19
N PHE A 126 29.16 0.04 -1.72
CA PHE A 126 29.08 1.47 -2.03
C PHE A 126 29.07 2.27 -0.72
N PRO A 127 30.26 2.58 -0.13
CA PRO A 127 30.32 3.20 1.20
C PRO A 127 29.67 4.58 1.29
N HIS A 128 29.49 5.26 0.15
CA HIS A 128 28.83 6.57 0.06
C HIS A 128 27.38 6.49 -0.42
N ILE A 129 26.79 5.28 -0.50
CA ILE A 129 25.41 5.10 -0.94
C ILE A 129 24.46 5.90 -0.06
N ARG A 130 23.55 6.59 -0.72
CA ARG A 130 22.55 7.41 -0.05
C ARG A 130 21.23 6.64 0.04
N GLY A 131 20.58 6.69 1.19
CA GLY A 131 19.28 6.10 1.42
C GLY A 131 18.31 7.09 2.07
N PRO A 132 17.03 6.72 2.24
CA PRO A 132 16.08 7.56 2.94
C PRO A 132 16.51 7.78 4.39
N ALA A 133 16.30 9.01 4.91
CA ALA A 133 16.60 9.34 6.32
C ALA A 133 15.72 8.57 7.32
N LEU A 134 14.53 8.19 6.89
CA LEU A 134 13.62 7.27 7.56
C LEU A 134 13.35 6.12 6.59
N GLU A 135 13.23 4.91 7.11
CA GLU A 135 12.90 3.75 6.30
C GLU A 135 11.64 4.01 5.46
N ASP A 136 11.66 3.62 4.18
CA ASP A 136 10.52 3.80 3.28
C ASP A 136 9.43 2.74 3.52
N ILE A 137 9.74 1.67 4.26
CA ILE A 137 8.76 0.66 4.63
C ILE A 137 7.65 1.34 5.46
N CYS A 138 6.41 1.17 5.01
CA CYS A 138 5.25 1.80 5.61
C CYS A 138 5.10 1.37 7.08
N TYR A 139 4.83 2.32 7.97
CA TYR A 139 4.56 2.05 9.39
C TYR A 139 3.47 0.97 9.58
N ALA A 140 2.41 1.00 8.77
CA ALA A 140 1.36 0.00 8.81
C ALA A 140 1.86 -1.41 8.41
N THR A 141 2.85 -1.49 7.51
CA THR A 141 3.55 -2.74 7.17
C THR A 141 4.42 -3.21 8.31
N GLN A 142 5.21 -2.32 8.91
CA GLN A 142 6.09 -2.65 10.04
C GLN A 142 5.29 -3.11 11.26
N ASN A 143 4.24 -2.36 11.65
CA ASN A 143 3.39 -2.69 12.79
C ASN A 143 2.76 -4.09 12.62
N ARG A 144 2.23 -4.40 11.42
CA ARG A 144 1.64 -5.71 11.14
C ARG A 144 2.68 -6.83 11.16
N GLN A 145 3.85 -6.61 10.60
CA GLN A 145 4.93 -7.61 10.66
C GLN A 145 5.37 -7.87 12.11
N ASN A 146 5.49 -6.82 12.92
CA ASN A 146 5.83 -6.97 14.33
C ASN A 146 4.76 -7.73 15.12
N ALA A 147 3.47 -7.42 14.86
CA ALA A 147 2.36 -8.15 15.45
C ALA A 147 2.36 -9.64 15.05
N VAL A 148 2.63 -9.94 13.78
CA VAL A 148 2.75 -11.32 13.29
C VAL A 148 3.93 -12.06 13.93
N LYS A 149 5.09 -11.40 14.06
CA LYS A 149 6.26 -12.00 14.74
C LYS A 149 5.94 -12.37 16.19
N ALA A 150 5.19 -11.53 16.90
CA ALA A 150 4.75 -11.83 18.26
C ALA A 150 3.75 -13.00 18.30
N LEU A 151 2.73 -12.96 17.43
CA LEU A 151 1.71 -14.02 17.37
C LEU A 151 2.28 -15.38 16.94
N ALA A 152 3.23 -15.41 16.02
CA ALA A 152 3.79 -16.65 15.47
C ALA A 152 4.43 -17.58 16.53
N GLY A 153 4.88 -17.02 17.66
CA GLY A 153 5.39 -17.80 18.80
C GLY A 153 4.31 -18.31 19.76
N GLU A 154 3.06 -17.86 19.59
CA GLU A 154 1.98 -18.14 20.56
C GLU A 154 0.84 -18.98 19.98
N VAL A 155 0.81 -19.19 18.66
CA VAL A 155 -0.30 -19.86 17.94
C VAL A 155 0.20 -21.02 17.10
N ASP A 156 -0.66 -22.01 16.88
CA ASP A 156 -0.36 -23.19 16.05
C ASP A 156 -0.67 -22.92 14.57
N LEU A 157 -1.64 -22.05 14.30
CA LEU A 157 -2.06 -21.65 12.97
C LEU A 157 -2.32 -20.14 12.94
N LEU A 158 -1.74 -19.43 11.99
CA LEU A 158 -2.03 -18.03 11.72
C LEU A 158 -2.82 -17.87 10.41
N LEU A 159 -3.99 -17.29 10.48
CA LEU A 159 -4.83 -16.97 9.33
C LEU A 159 -4.68 -15.48 9.00
N VAL A 160 -4.22 -15.20 7.78
CA VAL A 160 -4.00 -13.83 7.29
C VAL A 160 -5.09 -13.48 6.29
N VAL A 161 -6.01 -12.62 6.67
CA VAL A 161 -7.07 -12.12 5.76
C VAL A 161 -6.45 -11.17 4.73
N GLY A 162 -6.64 -11.46 3.45
CA GLY A 162 -6.08 -10.63 2.36
C GLY A 162 -6.14 -11.28 1.01
N ALA A 163 -5.89 -10.52 -0.04
CA ALA A 163 -5.90 -11.00 -1.41
C ALA A 163 -4.54 -11.58 -1.83
N ARG A 164 -4.53 -12.57 -2.74
CA ARG A 164 -3.31 -13.21 -3.27
C ARG A 164 -2.38 -12.24 -3.98
N ASN A 165 -2.93 -11.21 -4.60
CA ASN A 165 -2.15 -10.17 -5.26
C ASN A 165 -1.66 -9.06 -4.31
N SER A 166 -1.97 -9.15 -3.01
CA SER A 166 -1.49 -8.19 -2.01
C SER A 166 -0.09 -8.57 -1.51
N SER A 167 0.92 -7.79 -1.90
CA SER A 167 2.30 -7.95 -1.42
C SER A 167 2.37 -7.95 0.11
N ASN A 168 1.69 -6.99 0.77
CA ASN A 168 1.67 -6.93 2.24
C ASN A 168 1.05 -8.19 2.87
N SER A 169 -0.08 -8.71 2.37
CA SER A 169 -0.71 -9.91 2.94
C SER A 169 0.16 -11.16 2.78
N ASN A 170 0.75 -11.34 1.60
CA ASN A 170 1.69 -12.46 1.38
C ASN A 170 2.90 -12.35 2.30
N ARG A 171 3.42 -11.13 2.50
CA ARG A 171 4.55 -10.89 3.40
C ARG A 171 4.25 -11.29 4.85
N LEU A 172 3.03 -11.05 5.34
CA LEU A 172 2.65 -11.48 6.70
C LEU A 172 2.66 -13.01 6.84
N VAL A 173 2.19 -13.74 5.81
CA VAL A 173 2.27 -15.21 5.78
C VAL A 173 3.72 -15.69 5.82
N GLU A 174 4.59 -15.07 5.03
CA GLU A 174 6.02 -15.43 4.98
C GLU A 174 6.73 -15.16 6.31
N VAL A 175 6.47 -14.02 6.94
CA VAL A 175 7.03 -13.67 8.26
C VAL A 175 6.62 -14.69 9.32
N ALA A 176 5.35 -15.09 9.34
CA ALA A 176 4.87 -16.12 10.26
C ALA A 176 5.55 -17.47 10.03
N ARG A 177 5.64 -17.91 8.77
CA ARG A 177 6.30 -19.18 8.40
C ARG A 177 7.78 -19.21 8.73
N ARG A 178 8.50 -18.10 8.55
CA ARG A 178 9.90 -17.96 9.00
C ARG A 178 10.05 -18.05 10.52
N GLY A 179 9.05 -17.59 11.26
CA GLY A 179 8.94 -17.75 12.71
C GLY A 179 8.57 -19.18 13.16
N GLY A 180 8.42 -20.12 12.21
CA GLY A 180 8.07 -21.51 12.50
C GLY A 180 6.57 -21.77 12.69
N CYS A 181 5.71 -20.77 12.50
CA CYS A 181 4.27 -20.91 12.59
C CYS A 181 3.64 -21.38 11.26
N ARG A 182 2.72 -22.33 11.31
CA ARG A 182 1.85 -22.62 10.17
C ARG A 182 1.03 -21.38 9.86
N ALA A 183 1.06 -20.87 8.63
CA ALA A 183 0.32 -19.67 8.24
C ALA A 183 -0.31 -19.82 6.87
N GLU A 184 -1.53 -19.31 6.72
CA GLU A 184 -2.32 -19.40 5.50
C GLU A 184 -2.95 -18.06 5.15
N LEU A 185 -2.97 -17.74 3.84
CA LEU A 185 -3.69 -16.57 3.31
C LEU A 185 -5.16 -16.93 3.12
N VAL A 186 -6.05 -16.11 3.63
CA VAL A 186 -7.52 -16.30 3.56
C VAL A 186 -8.10 -15.16 2.74
N GLU A 187 -8.48 -15.44 1.49
CA GLU A 187 -9.19 -14.47 0.64
C GLU A 187 -10.70 -14.45 0.94
N ASP A 188 -11.25 -15.63 1.22
CA ASP A 188 -12.66 -15.80 1.61
C ASP A 188 -12.70 -16.65 2.89
N PRO A 189 -13.35 -16.17 3.96
CA PRO A 189 -13.58 -16.93 5.18
C PRO A 189 -14.17 -18.33 4.95
N GLU A 190 -14.97 -18.52 3.89
CA GLU A 190 -15.56 -19.81 3.56
C GLU A 190 -14.55 -20.90 3.19
N GLN A 191 -13.31 -20.53 2.89
CA GLN A 191 -12.22 -21.48 2.62
C GLN A 191 -11.70 -22.18 3.88
N VAL A 192 -11.94 -21.61 5.06
CA VAL A 192 -11.51 -22.20 6.34
C VAL A 192 -12.44 -23.36 6.71
N THR A 193 -11.85 -24.48 7.06
CA THR A 193 -12.57 -25.73 7.37
C THR A 193 -12.60 -26.03 8.88
N ALA A 194 -13.59 -26.78 9.32
CA ALA A 194 -13.68 -27.24 10.71
C ALA A 194 -12.48 -28.12 11.12
N ASP A 195 -11.87 -28.85 10.16
CA ASP A 195 -10.71 -29.69 10.45
C ASP A 195 -9.48 -28.83 10.79
N GLN A 196 -9.23 -27.75 10.05
CA GLN A 196 -8.14 -26.80 10.38
C GLN A 196 -8.30 -26.23 11.80
N VAL A 197 -9.54 -25.92 12.21
CA VAL A 197 -9.83 -25.40 13.56
C VAL A 197 -9.60 -26.47 14.64
N ARG A 198 -10.03 -27.72 14.38
CA ARG A 198 -9.85 -28.82 15.34
C ARG A 198 -8.39 -29.24 15.52
N GLU A 199 -7.58 -29.15 14.47
CA GLU A 199 -6.17 -29.49 14.51
C GLU A 199 -5.30 -28.45 15.21
N ALA A 200 -5.76 -27.20 15.31
CA ALA A 200 -5.05 -26.11 15.94
C ALA A 200 -5.60 -25.82 17.33
N GLY A 201 -4.74 -25.90 18.35
CA GLY A 201 -5.11 -25.56 19.72
C GLY A 201 -5.27 -24.04 19.91
N ARG A 202 -4.47 -23.25 19.20
CA ARG A 202 -4.55 -21.78 19.17
C ARG A 202 -4.48 -21.27 17.74
N ILE A 203 -5.44 -20.42 17.37
CA ILE A 203 -5.49 -19.80 16.06
C ILE A 203 -5.30 -18.30 16.20
N GLY A 204 -4.32 -17.76 15.49
CA GLY A 204 -4.13 -16.33 15.32
C GLY A 204 -4.88 -15.84 14.09
N VAL A 205 -5.46 -14.65 14.17
CA VAL A 205 -6.07 -13.96 13.03
C VAL A 205 -5.41 -12.60 12.88
N THR A 206 -4.98 -12.29 11.68
CA THR A 206 -4.48 -10.96 11.29
C THR A 206 -4.96 -10.61 9.89
N ALA A 207 -4.73 -9.39 9.45
CA ALA A 207 -5.17 -8.93 8.15
C ALA A 207 -4.12 -8.06 7.45
N GLY A 208 -4.09 -8.12 6.13
CA GLY A 208 -3.36 -7.15 5.33
C GLY A 208 -3.93 -5.74 5.47
N ALA A 209 -3.10 -4.72 5.21
CA ALA A 209 -3.47 -3.31 5.37
C ALA A 209 -4.69 -2.87 4.53
N SER A 210 -4.96 -3.55 3.42
CA SER A 210 -6.08 -3.28 2.52
C SER A 210 -7.27 -4.25 2.68
N ALA A 211 -7.18 -5.20 3.63
CA ALA A 211 -8.25 -6.16 3.85
C ALA A 211 -9.45 -5.49 4.52
N PRO A 212 -10.69 -5.71 4.02
CA PRO A 212 -11.88 -5.18 4.66
C PRO A 212 -12.11 -5.79 6.05
N GLU A 213 -12.41 -4.95 7.03
CA GLU A 213 -12.72 -5.40 8.40
C GLU A 213 -13.86 -6.41 8.43
N THR A 214 -14.85 -6.26 7.53
CA THR A 214 -15.97 -7.19 7.41
C THR A 214 -15.54 -8.63 7.11
N LEU A 215 -14.44 -8.84 6.38
CA LEU A 215 -13.91 -10.19 6.14
C LEU A 215 -13.23 -10.75 7.40
N VAL A 216 -12.59 -9.91 8.20
CA VAL A 216 -12.00 -10.33 9.47
C VAL A 216 -13.11 -10.78 10.43
N GLN A 217 -14.18 -10.02 10.55
CA GLN A 217 -15.30 -10.35 11.41
C GLN A 217 -15.99 -11.65 10.95
N ARG A 218 -16.25 -11.83 9.65
CA ARG A 218 -16.80 -13.08 9.11
C ARG A 218 -15.89 -14.28 9.38
N LEU A 219 -14.56 -14.10 9.32
CA LEU A 219 -13.63 -15.18 9.68
C LEU A 219 -13.74 -15.53 11.15
N ILE A 220 -13.80 -14.55 12.04
CA ILE A 220 -13.96 -14.78 13.49
C ILE A 220 -15.27 -15.53 13.78
N GLU A 221 -16.40 -15.10 13.21
CA GLU A 221 -17.70 -15.75 13.34
C GLU A 221 -17.65 -17.22 12.89
N ARG A 222 -16.95 -17.48 11.76
CA ARG A 222 -16.78 -18.83 11.25
C ARG A 222 -15.95 -19.71 12.18
N LEU A 223 -14.84 -19.18 12.72
CA LEU A 223 -14.01 -19.89 13.69
C LEU A 223 -14.83 -20.24 14.95
N GLN A 224 -15.66 -19.32 15.43
CA GLN A 224 -16.57 -19.55 16.56
C GLN A 224 -17.60 -20.64 16.25
N ALA A 225 -18.17 -20.63 15.04
CA ALA A 225 -19.10 -21.68 14.61
C ALA A 225 -18.44 -23.07 14.55
N PHE A 226 -17.14 -23.15 14.38
CA PHE A 226 -16.37 -24.40 14.43
C PHE A 226 -15.82 -24.75 15.81
N GLY A 227 -16.15 -23.95 16.85
CA GLY A 227 -15.84 -24.25 18.25
C GLY A 227 -14.73 -23.43 18.88
N ALA A 228 -14.28 -22.34 18.24
CA ALA A 228 -13.38 -21.40 18.91
C ALA A 228 -14.16 -20.58 19.96
N GLU A 229 -13.88 -20.82 21.24
CA GLU A 229 -14.68 -20.28 22.36
C GLU A 229 -14.16 -18.92 22.87
N ASN A 230 -12.84 -18.73 22.88
CA ASN A 230 -12.22 -17.57 23.50
C ASN A 230 -11.55 -16.67 22.47
N LEU A 231 -12.03 -15.44 22.33
CA LEU A 231 -11.42 -14.41 21.50
C LEU A 231 -10.53 -13.52 22.39
N ILE A 232 -9.23 -13.48 22.11
CA ILE A 232 -8.26 -12.64 22.79
C ILE A 232 -7.75 -11.58 21.82
N HIS A 233 -7.95 -10.32 22.14
CA HIS A 233 -7.36 -9.22 21.39
C HIS A 233 -5.93 -8.98 21.86
N GLN A 234 -4.97 -9.18 20.96
CA GLN A 234 -3.57 -8.83 21.22
C GLN A 234 -3.40 -7.31 21.16
N PRO A 235 -2.73 -6.71 22.17
CA PRO A 235 -2.43 -5.28 22.11
C PRO A 235 -1.46 -5.01 20.96
N GLY A 236 -1.77 -3.99 20.16
CA GLY A 236 -0.95 -3.54 19.03
C GLY A 236 -0.55 -2.09 19.19
N VAL A 237 0.21 -1.58 18.21
CA VAL A 237 0.51 -0.15 18.13
C VAL A 237 -0.75 0.56 17.62
N GLU A 238 -1.21 1.56 18.35
CA GLU A 238 -2.32 2.41 17.91
C GLU A 238 -1.86 3.31 16.75
N GLU A 239 -2.50 3.14 15.60
CA GLU A 239 -2.20 3.92 14.39
C GLU A 239 -3.03 5.22 14.42
N THR A 240 -2.37 6.36 14.61
CA THR A 240 -3.01 7.68 14.69
C THR A 240 -2.95 8.47 13.38
N ILE A 241 -2.28 7.92 12.37
CA ILE A 241 -2.08 8.60 11.08
C ILE A 241 -3.33 8.45 10.21
N THR A 242 -3.94 9.57 9.84
CA THR A 242 -5.05 9.61 8.90
C THR A 242 -4.67 10.42 7.67
N PHE A 243 -4.77 9.82 6.49
CA PHE A 243 -4.55 10.51 5.23
C PHE A 243 -5.84 11.20 4.76
N ARG A 244 -5.67 12.40 4.19
CA ARG A 244 -6.80 13.12 3.59
C ARG A 244 -7.24 12.43 2.31
N LEU A 245 -8.55 12.41 2.05
CA LEU A 245 -9.09 11.96 0.77
C LEU A 245 -8.49 12.75 -0.40
N PRO A 246 -8.35 12.13 -1.60
CA PRO A 246 -7.97 12.82 -2.82
C PRO A 246 -8.87 14.03 -3.09
N LYS A 247 -8.31 15.11 -3.64
CA LYS A 247 -9.06 16.35 -3.91
C LYS A 247 -10.32 16.13 -4.75
N ALA A 248 -10.26 15.19 -5.69
CA ALA A 248 -11.36 14.89 -6.61
C ALA A 248 -12.60 14.24 -5.95
N VAL A 249 -12.45 13.71 -4.73
CA VAL A 249 -13.55 13.05 -3.99
C VAL A 249 -13.86 13.73 -2.65
N ARG A 250 -13.25 14.89 -2.38
CA ARG A 250 -13.69 15.74 -1.27
C ARG A 250 -15.04 16.32 -1.65
N GLU A 251 -15.99 16.35 -0.70
CA GLU A 251 -17.26 17.03 -0.93
C GLU A 251 -16.98 18.45 -1.48
N PRO A 252 -17.68 18.90 -2.52
CA PRO A 252 -17.60 20.29 -2.93
C PRO A 252 -18.01 21.11 -1.69
N THR A 253 -17.11 21.93 -1.19
CA THR A 253 -17.50 22.98 -0.26
C THR A 253 -18.65 23.71 -0.93
N ALA A 254 -19.84 23.71 -0.29
CA ALA A 254 -21.02 24.37 -0.83
C ALA A 254 -20.60 25.74 -1.35
N GLY A 255 -20.60 25.91 -2.67
CA GLY A 255 -20.39 27.20 -3.30
C GLY A 255 -21.44 28.16 -2.78
N PRO A 256 -21.17 29.46 -2.77
CA PRO A 256 -22.15 30.45 -2.28
C PRO A 256 -23.49 30.19 -2.98
N SER A 257 -24.52 29.92 -2.18
CA SER A 257 -25.89 29.77 -2.64
C SER A 257 -26.22 30.96 -3.56
N ALA A 258 -26.64 30.69 -4.78
CA ALA A 258 -27.15 31.71 -5.69
C ALA A 258 -28.23 32.51 -4.96
N PRO A 259 -28.27 33.86 -5.10
CA PRO A 259 -29.29 34.65 -4.49
C PRO A 259 -30.66 34.16 -4.96
N VAL A 260 -31.52 33.84 -4.02
CA VAL A 260 -32.92 33.57 -4.26
C VAL A 260 -33.53 34.85 -4.77
N ASP A 261 -33.86 34.89 -6.06
CA ASP A 261 -34.63 36.00 -6.65
C ASP A 261 -35.93 36.18 -5.86
N GLY A 262 -35.98 37.29 -5.13
CA GLY A 262 -37.14 37.68 -4.37
C GLY A 262 -38.34 37.89 -5.29
N HIS A 263 -39.35 37.05 -5.14
CA HIS A 263 -40.66 37.32 -5.68
C HIS A 263 -41.15 38.66 -5.11
N ARG A 264 -41.21 39.67 -5.96
CA ARG A 264 -41.99 40.89 -5.73
C ARG A 264 -43.46 40.49 -5.68
N SER A 265 -44.03 40.46 -4.52
CA SER A 265 -45.46 40.48 -4.29
C SER A 265 -45.95 41.87 -4.72
N GLN A 266 -46.78 41.94 -5.76
CA GLN A 266 -47.61 43.08 -6.11
C GLN A 266 -48.73 43.18 -5.04
N GLU A 267 -48.71 44.27 -4.29
CA GLU A 267 -49.89 44.69 -3.52
C GLU A 267 -50.95 45.23 -4.51
N PRO A 268 -52.24 44.93 -4.33
CA PRO A 268 -53.31 45.56 -5.12
C PRO A 268 -53.56 46.96 -4.55
N GLU A 269 -53.57 47.95 -5.44
CA GLU A 269 -54.12 49.30 -5.17
C GLU A 269 -55.61 49.16 -4.84
N ASP A 270 -55.95 49.55 -3.64
CA ASP A 270 -57.35 49.76 -3.27
C ASP A 270 -57.70 51.22 -3.54
N SER A 271 -58.55 51.41 -4.55
CA SER A 271 -59.20 52.69 -4.90
C SER A 271 -60.55 52.72 -4.21
N SER A 272 -60.78 53.57 -3.25
CA SER A 272 -62.14 54.13 -3.04
C SER A 272 -62.14 55.30 -2.08
N LEU A 273 -62.55 56.44 -2.62
CA LEU A 273 -63.26 57.61 -2.00
C LEU A 273 -62.54 58.40 -0.93
#